data_299d264c80e647c527f7d4af06431bca
#
_entry.id   299d264c80e647c527f7d4af06431bca
#
_cell.length_a   1.000
_cell.length_b   1.000
_cell.length_c   1.000
_cell.angle_alpha   90.00
_cell.angle_beta   90.00
_cell.angle_gamma   90.00
#
_symmetry.space_group_name_H-M   'P 1'
#
loop_
_entity.id
_entity.type
_entity.pdbx_description
1 polymer ?
#
loop_
_entity_poly.entity_id
_entity_poly.type
_entity_poly.pdbx_seq_one_letter_code
_entity_poly.pdbx_strand_id
1 'polypeptide(L)'
;MKNKIFNKYTNKICNLFRIQPDVLFTKTKRRDIVNARHLLYYVCSIRPMRVVLIQDYMAEKGYNVAPAPIHHGIKEVQKKLKVDEDYVKSVALIIK
;
A
#
# COMPACT_ATOMS: atom_id res chain seq x y z
N MET A 1 4.01 2.45 -17.60
CA MET A 1 2.93 3.27 -18.08
C MET A 1 1.71 3.18 -17.22
N LYS A 2 1.08 2.04 -17.20
CA LYS A 2 -0.12 1.85 -16.41
C LYS A 2 0.13 1.88 -14.92
N ASN A 3 1.40 1.78 -14.53
CA ASN A 3 1.76 1.84 -13.12
C ASN A 3 1.92 3.26 -12.59
N LYS A 4 1.52 4.26 -13.37
CA LYS A 4 1.63 5.65 -12.97
C LYS A 4 0.88 5.95 -11.67
N ILE A 5 -0.34 5.44 -11.56
CA ILE A 5 -1.15 5.60 -10.34
C ILE A 5 -0.49 4.87 -9.17
N PHE A 6 0.00 3.66 -9.41
CA PHE A 6 0.69 2.89 -8.39
C PHE A 6 1.91 3.65 -7.86
N ASN A 7 2.70 4.22 -8.77
CA ASN A 7 3.89 4.98 -8.36
C ASN A 7 3.51 6.24 -7.59
N LYS A 8 2.42 6.90 -7.99
CA LYS A 8 1.93 8.08 -7.28
C LYS A 8 1.57 7.72 -5.83
N TYR A 9 0.83 6.63 -5.65
CA TYR A 9 0.47 6.18 -4.31
C TYR A 9 1.69 5.78 -3.50
N THR A 10 2.63 5.07 -4.14
CA THR A 10 3.87 4.68 -3.49
C THR A 10 4.60 5.90 -2.94
N ASN A 11 4.75 6.93 -3.77
CA ASN A 11 5.46 8.14 -3.35
C ASN A 11 4.75 8.85 -2.20
N LYS A 12 3.43 8.95 -2.26
CA LYS A 12 2.67 9.60 -1.19
C LYS A 12 2.76 8.84 0.12
N ILE A 13 2.69 7.51 0.06
CA ILE A 13 2.81 6.67 1.25
C ILE A 13 4.21 6.77 1.84
N CYS A 14 5.23 6.72 1.00
CA CYS A 14 6.61 6.84 1.45
C CYS A 14 6.85 8.19 2.14
N ASN A 15 6.28 9.26 1.59
CA ASN A 15 6.39 10.57 2.22
C ASN A 15 5.68 10.61 3.57
N LEU A 16 4.49 10.01 3.64
CA LEU A 16 3.72 9.99 4.87
C LEU A 16 4.43 9.22 5.98
N PHE A 17 5.01 8.07 5.63
CA PHE A 17 5.68 7.20 6.61
C PHE A 17 7.15 7.54 6.75
N ARG A 18 7.67 8.45 5.95
CA ARG A 18 9.09 8.86 5.97
C ARG A 18 10.02 7.69 5.74
N ILE A 19 9.74 6.90 4.70
CA ILE A 19 10.57 5.77 4.31
C ILE A 19 10.97 5.93 2.85
N GLN A 20 12.10 5.28 2.48
CA GLN A 20 12.55 5.26 1.10
C GLN A 20 11.72 4.26 0.30
N PRO A 21 11.41 4.57 -0.98
CA PRO A 21 10.63 3.63 -1.79
C PRO A 21 11.25 2.24 -1.91
N ASP A 22 12.59 2.16 -2.02
CA ASP A 22 13.24 0.85 -2.12
C ASP A 22 13.10 0.04 -0.84
N VAL A 23 13.00 0.69 0.32
CA VAL A 23 12.77 -0.01 1.59
C VAL A 23 11.37 -0.60 1.64
N LEU A 24 10.40 0.10 1.06
CA LEU A 24 9.01 -0.37 1.01
C LEU A 24 8.89 -1.73 0.33
N PHE A 25 9.73 -1.97 -0.67
CA PHE A 25 9.68 -3.21 -1.46
C PHE A 25 10.73 -4.22 -1.03
N THR A 26 11.07 -4.25 0.25
CA THR A 26 11.96 -5.27 0.82
C THR A 26 11.18 -6.21 1.72
N LYS A 27 11.73 -7.42 1.90
CA LYS A 27 11.06 -8.42 2.75
C LYS A 27 11.46 -8.23 4.20
N THR A 28 11.08 -7.10 4.75
CA THR A 28 11.30 -6.78 6.15
C THR A 28 10.01 -6.95 6.94
N LYS A 29 10.14 -7.27 8.22
CA LYS A 29 9.00 -7.39 9.12
C LYS A 29 8.85 -6.18 10.02
N ARG A 30 9.59 -5.11 9.75
CA ARG A 30 9.42 -3.86 10.50
C ARG A 30 7.97 -3.40 10.38
N ARG A 31 7.39 -3.06 11.53
CA ARG A 31 5.97 -2.74 11.61
C ARG A 31 5.59 -1.57 10.71
N ASP A 32 6.40 -0.52 10.68
CA ASP A 32 6.09 0.66 9.88
C ASP A 32 6.08 0.33 8.37
N ILE A 33 7.03 -0.50 7.93
CA ILE A 33 7.12 -0.89 6.52
C ILE A 33 5.95 -1.80 6.15
N VAL A 34 5.60 -2.74 7.01
CA VAL A 34 4.47 -3.65 6.77
C VAL A 34 3.16 -2.83 6.69
N ASN A 35 2.98 -1.88 7.60
CA ASN A 35 1.79 -1.04 7.60
C ASN A 35 1.71 -0.18 6.34
N ALA A 36 2.84 0.33 5.87
CA ALA A 36 2.89 1.12 4.63
C ALA A 36 2.48 0.28 3.43
N ARG A 37 2.96 -0.98 3.36
CA ARG A 37 2.57 -1.88 2.28
C ARG A 37 1.08 -2.19 2.32
N HIS A 38 0.53 -2.43 3.51
CA HIS A 38 -0.90 -2.68 3.66
C HIS A 38 -1.71 -1.50 3.13
N LEU A 39 -1.29 -0.28 3.45
CA LEU A 39 -1.97 0.90 2.99
C LEU A 39 -1.90 1.03 1.46
N LEU A 40 -0.75 0.69 0.89
CA LEU A 40 -0.59 0.70 -0.57
C LEU A 40 -1.58 -0.26 -1.22
N TYR A 41 -1.70 -1.48 -0.69
CA TYR A 41 -2.66 -2.45 -1.21
C TYR A 41 -4.09 -1.91 -1.15
N TYR A 42 -4.44 -1.29 -0.03
CA TYR A 42 -5.80 -0.77 0.16
C TYR A 42 -6.12 0.34 -0.84
N VAL A 43 -5.25 1.35 -0.96
CA VAL A 43 -5.55 2.48 -1.85
C VAL A 43 -5.59 2.03 -3.31
N CYS A 44 -4.77 1.05 -3.67
CA CYS A 44 -4.84 0.46 -5.01
C CYS A 44 -6.16 -0.26 -5.22
N SER A 45 -6.63 -1.00 -4.22
CA SER A 45 -7.86 -1.79 -4.35
C SER A 45 -9.10 -0.93 -4.54
N ILE A 46 -9.14 0.24 -3.91
CA ILE A 46 -10.30 1.13 -4.06
C ILE A 46 -10.25 1.97 -5.33
N ARG A 47 -9.15 1.95 -6.04
CA ARG A 47 -8.94 2.76 -7.27
C ARG A 47 -9.74 2.33 -8.49
N PRO A 48 -10.24 1.18 -8.74
CA PRO A 48 -10.07 -0.18 -8.23
C PRO A 48 -9.05 -0.98 -9.07
N MET A 49 -8.04 -1.48 -8.43
CA MET A 49 -7.07 -2.38 -9.05
C MET A 49 -7.34 -3.80 -8.59
N ARG A 50 -7.30 -4.74 -9.53
CA ARG A 50 -7.41 -6.16 -9.18
C ARG A 50 -6.15 -6.60 -8.46
N VAL A 51 -6.30 -7.60 -7.61
CA VAL A 51 -5.17 -8.14 -6.84
C VAL A 51 -4.04 -8.58 -7.78
N VAL A 52 -4.37 -9.21 -8.91
CA VAL A 52 -3.36 -9.63 -9.88
C VAL A 52 -2.53 -8.45 -10.37
N LEU A 53 -3.18 -7.33 -10.64
CA LEU A 53 -2.47 -6.13 -11.09
C LEU A 53 -1.57 -5.57 -10.01
N ILE A 54 -2.04 -5.58 -8.76
CA ILE A 54 -1.22 -5.16 -7.62
C ILE A 54 0.00 -6.06 -7.51
N GLN A 55 -0.17 -7.38 -7.65
CA GLN A 55 0.94 -8.32 -7.65
C GLN A 55 1.96 -7.99 -8.72
N ASP A 56 1.48 -7.69 -9.94
CA ASP A 56 2.36 -7.38 -11.07
C ASP A 56 3.20 -6.13 -10.78
N TYR A 57 2.56 -5.09 -10.24
CA TYR A 57 3.28 -3.85 -9.92
C TYR A 57 4.29 -4.04 -8.80
N MET A 58 3.93 -4.84 -7.78
CA MET A 58 4.87 -5.17 -6.71
C MET A 58 6.07 -5.93 -7.26
N ALA A 59 5.82 -6.89 -8.15
CA ALA A 59 6.89 -7.67 -8.76
C ALA A 59 7.83 -6.81 -9.59
N GLU A 60 7.30 -5.80 -10.28
CA GLU A 60 8.13 -4.85 -11.03
C GLU A 60 9.12 -4.13 -10.12
N LYS A 61 8.78 -3.95 -8.85
CA LYS A 61 9.65 -3.32 -7.86
C LYS A 61 10.55 -4.32 -7.14
N GLY A 62 10.53 -5.59 -7.58
CA GLY A 62 11.35 -6.63 -6.99
C GLY A 62 10.75 -7.31 -5.78
N TYR A 63 9.45 -7.12 -5.54
CA TYR A 63 8.78 -7.68 -4.38
C TYR A 63 7.68 -8.64 -4.84
N ASN A 64 7.99 -9.94 -4.80
CA ASN A 64 7.02 -10.97 -5.17
C ASN A 64 6.11 -11.24 -3.97
N VAL A 65 4.81 -11.10 -4.18
CA VAL A 65 3.83 -11.27 -3.11
C VAL A 65 2.67 -12.12 -3.59
N ALA A 66 2.22 -13.03 -2.75
CA ALA A 66 1.04 -13.85 -3.04
C ALA A 66 -0.24 -13.04 -2.81
N PRO A 67 -1.39 -13.51 -3.33
CA PRO A 67 -2.65 -12.80 -3.12
C PRO A 67 -3.08 -12.69 -1.66
N ALA A 68 -2.83 -13.73 -0.85
CA ALA A 68 -3.30 -13.75 0.54
C ALA A 68 -2.76 -12.58 1.38
N PRO A 69 -1.46 -12.27 1.36
CA PRO A 69 -0.95 -11.10 2.08
C PRO A 69 -1.58 -9.79 1.62
N ILE A 70 -1.93 -9.67 0.34
CA ILE A 70 -2.57 -8.46 -0.17
C ILE A 70 -3.97 -8.33 0.43
N HIS A 71 -4.75 -9.40 0.40
CA HIS A 71 -6.09 -9.42 1.01
C HIS A 71 -6.02 -9.13 2.50
N HIS A 72 -5.04 -9.74 3.18
CA HIS A 72 -4.86 -9.51 4.61
C HIS A 72 -4.57 -8.04 4.90
N GLY A 73 -3.66 -7.44 4.12
CA GLY A 73 -3.32 -6.03 4.31
C GLY A 73 -4.52 -5.10 4.11
N ILE A 74 -5.32 -5.37 3.08
CA ILE A 74 -6.53 -4.59 2.82
C ILE A 74 -7.48 -4.65 4.02
N LYS A 75 -7.68 -5.85 4.57
CA LYS A 75 -8.56 -6.02 5.74
C LYS A 75 -8.02 -5.28 6.96
N GLU A 76 -6.70 -5.30 7.17
CA GLU A 76 -6.11 -4.62 8.31
C GLU A 76 -6.32 -3.11 8.22
N VAL A 77 -6.20 -2.54 7.02
CA VAL A 77 -6.46 -1.12 6.81
C VAL A 77 -7.93 -0.82 7.07
N GLN A 78 -8.84 -1.65 6.58
CA GLN A 78 -10.27 -1.47 6.78
C GLN A 78 -10.62 -1.44 8.27
N LYS A 79 -9.97 -2.29 9.07
CA LYS A 79 -10.18 -2.30 10.52
C LYS A 79 -9.76 -0.97 11.15
N LYS A 80 -8.61 -0.45 10.74
CA LYS A 80 -8.10 0.81 11.27
C LYS A 80 -9.02 1.98 10.90
N LEU A 81 -9.57 1.97 9.70
CA LEU A 81 -10.46 3.03 9.25
C LEU A 81 -11.72 3.12 10.08
N LYS A 82 -12.15 2.03 10.70
CA LYS A 82 -13.36 1.99 11.50
C LYS A 82 -13.18 2.61 12.88
N VAL A 83 -11.94 2.66 13.39
CA VAL A 83 -11.70 3.03 14.78
C VAL A 83 -10.76 4.22 14.95
N ASP A 84 -10.14 4.72 13.87
CA ASP A 84 -9.11 5.75 13.96
C ASP A 84 -9.40 6.86 12.95
N GLU A 85 -9.93 7.98 13.43
CA GLU A 85 -10.26 9.11 12.57
C GLU A 85 -9.03 9.75 11.95
N ASP A 86 -7.93 9.78 12.67
CA ASP A 86 -6.68 10.34 12.14
C ASP A 86 -6.18 9.50 10.96
N TYR A 87 -6.35 8.20 11.06
CA TYR A 87 -5.99 7.30 9.98
C TYR A 87 -6.84 7.56 8.74
N VAL A 88 -8.14 7.81 8.93
CA VAL A 88 -9.05 8.16 7.83
C VAL A 88 -8.56 9.41 7.12
N LYS A 89 -8.15 10.42 7.87
CA LYS A 89 -7.65 11.66 7.30
C LYS A 89 -6.37 11.45 6.51
N SER A 90 -5.47 10.61 7.03
CA SER A 90 -4.21 10.28 6.36
C SER A 90 -4.47 9.58 5.03
N VAL A 91 -5.40 8.63 5.01
CA VAL A 91 -5.75 7.90 3.79
C VAL A 91 -6.36 8.85 2.77
N ALA A 92 -7.19 9.77 3.20
CA ALA A 92 -7.81 10.75 2.30
C ALA A 92 -6.75 11.59 1.58
N LEU A 93 -5.67 11.93 2.27
CA LEU A 93 -4.58 12.70 1.65
C LEU A 93 -3.88 11.91 0.55
N ILE A 94 -3.80 10.60 0.70
CA ILE A 94 -3.15 9.74 -0.31
C ILE A 94 -4.05 9.59 -1.54
N ILE A 95 -5.34 9.39 -1.32
CA ILE A 95 -6.30 9.16 -2.39
C ILE A 95 -6.47 10.39 -3.27
N LYS A 96 -6.34 11.56 -2.71
CA LYS A 96 -6.40 12.78 -3.50
C LYS A 96 -5.32 12.77 -4.57
#